data_4f95d0f0b5742ceb8af5e9ed3ef31007
#
_entry.id   4f95d0f0b5742ceb8af5e9ed3ef31007
#
_cell.length_a   1.000
_cell.length_b   1.000
_cell.length_c   1.000
_cell.angle_alpha   90.00
_cell.angle_beta   90.00
_cell.angle_gamma   90.00
#
_symmetry.space_group_name_H-M   'P 1'
#
loop_
_entity.id
_entity.type
_entity.pdbx_description
1 polymer ?
#
loop_
_entity_poly.entity_id
_entity_poly.type
_entity_poly.pdbx_seq_one_letter_code
_entity_poly.pdbx_strand_id
1 'polypeptide(L)'
;MINRIKLNPVEPLADSFRKGSFQYDKMKRDGMIAMYSVTHHRSGNLKGYEVVVLTNIEDKVIEGTSIPAHEQYPANSQFGRSGWYYMKGGEGMAEAKYDLLKGNASKREASV
;
A
#
# COMPACT_ATOMS: atom_id res chain seq x y z
N MET A 1 -7.71 32.39 7.98
CA MET A 1 -7.60 31.93 7.92
C MET A 1 -7.45 31.05 7.91
N ILE A 2 -7.57 30.84 7.81
CA ILE A 2 -7.51 30.04 7.87
C ILE A 2 -7.05 29.18 7.66
N ASN A 3 -6.82 29.01 7.60
CA ASN A 3 -6.35 28.20 7.36
C ASN A 3 -5.94 27.40 7.49
N ARG A 4 -5.96 27.56 7.67
CA ARG A 4 -5.64 26.74 7.72
C ARG A 4 -5.48 25.85 7.74
N ILE A 5 -5.99 26.16 8.10
CA ILE A 5 -5.88 25.01 7.90
C ILE A 5 -5.10 24.23 7.14
N LYS A 6 -4.47 24.51 7.29
CA LYS A 6 -3.84 23.80 6.56
C LYS A 6 -3.39 22.65 6.81
N LEU A 7 -3.86 22.07 6.79
CA LEU A 7 -3.47 20.69 6.87
C LEU A 7 -2.55 20.36 5.71
N ASN A 8 -1.41 19.83 6.00
CA ASN A 8 -0.57 19.32 4.95
C ASN A 8 -1.24 18.10 4.35
N PRO A 9 -1.37 18.02 3.03
CA PRO A 9 -1.94 16.82 2.44
C PRO A 9 -1.06 15.60 2.74
N VAL A 10 -1.68 14.44 2.89
CA VAL A 10 -0.96 13.18 3.07
C VAL A 10 -0.32 12.82 1.75
N GLU A 11 0.98 12.56 1.77
CA GLU A 11 1.68 12.14 0.54
C GLU A 11 1.23 10.74 0.15
N PRO A 12 0.72 10.55 -1.06
CA PRO A 12 0.31 9.22 -1.50
C PRO A 12 1.52 8.33 -1.71
N LEU A 13 1.32 7.02 -1.53
CA LEU A 13 2.36 6.06 -1.84
C LEU A 13 2.63 6.09 -3.33
N ALA A 14 3.90 6.02 -3.72
CA ALA A 14 4.29 6.05 -5.12
C ALA A 14 3.70 4.86 -5.87
N ASP A 15 3.36 5.08 -7.14
CA ASP A 15 2.84 4.03 -8.01
C ASP A 15 3.89 2.97 -8.29
N SER A 16 5.16 3.36 -8.26
CA SER A 16 6.28 2.45 -8.51
C SER A 16 7.39 2.76 -7.52
N PHE A 17 7.98 1.73 -6.95
CA PHE A 17 9.10 1.91 -6.04
C PHE A 17 9.93 0.63 -5.96
N ARG A 18 11.13 0.75 -5.41
CA ARG A 18 12.03 -0.38 -5.23
C ARG A 18 12.27 -0.66 -3.76
N LYS A 19 12.37 -1.94 -3.44
CA LYS A 19 12.81 -2.41 -2.13
C LYS A 19 13.81 -3.52 -2.37
N GLY A 20 15.09 -3.27 -2.09
CA GLY A 20 16.13 -4.25 -2.32
C GLY A 20 16.25 -4.61 -3.79
N SER A 21 16.13 -5.89 -4.09
CA SER A 21 16.26 -6.41 -5.46
C SER A 21 14.95 -6.39 -6.24
N PHE A 22 13.88 -5.86 -5.66
CA PHE A 22 12.55 -5.97 -6.26
C PHE A 22 11.99 -4.62 -6.62
N GLN A 23 11.26 -4.60 -7.74
CA GLN A 23 10.51 -3.47 -8.24
C GLN A 23 9.03 -3.73 -8.00
N TYR A 24 8.34 -2.75 -7.41
CA TYR A 24 6.90 -2.83 -7.10
C TYR A 24 6.18 -1.83 -7.98
N ASP A 25 5.20 -2.31 -8.72
CA ASP A 25 4.40 -1.47 -9.60
C ASP A 25 2.92 -1.65 -9.29
N LYS A 26 2.24 -0.54 -9.05
CA LYS A 26 0.83 -0.57 -8.69
C LYS A 26 0.01 -1.07 -9.87
N MET A 27 -0.81 -2.08 -9.64
CA MET A 27 -1.74 -2.59 -10.64
C MET A 27 -3.12 -1.96 -10.47
N LYS A 28 -3.58 -1.81 -9.23
CA LYS A 28 -4.85 -1.17 -8.96
C LYS A 28 -4.92 -0.79 -7.48
N ARG A 29 -5.84 0.10 -7.18
CA ARG A 29 -6.02 0.59 -5.82
C ARG A 29 -7.45 1.09 -5.64
N ASP A 30 -8.00 0.84 -4.45
CA ASP A 30 -9.30 1.36 -4.06
C ASP A 30 -9.19 1.76 -2.59
N GLY A 31 -9.22 3.07 -2.33
CA GLY A 31 -9.01 3.58 -0.99
C GLY A 31 -7.62 3.23 -0.48
N MET A 32 -7.56 2.55 0.64
CA MET A 32 -6.30 2.13 1.25
C MET A 32 -5.90 0.71 0.87
N ILE A 33 -6.66 0.07 0.00
CA ILE A 33 -6.37 -1.29 -0.45
C ILE A 33 -5.74 -1.20 -1.83
N ALA A 34 -4.60 -1.85 -2.01
CA ALA A 34 -3.85 -1.80 -3.26
C ALA A 34 -3.28 -3.16 -3.63
N MET A 35 -3.04 -3.34 -4.92
CA MET A 35 -2.40 -4.54 -5.44
C MET A 35 -1.22 -4.13 -6.30
N TYR A 36 -0.07 -4.70 -6.02
CA TYR A 36 1.18 -4.41 -6.71
C TYR A 36 1.74 -5.67 -7.35
N SER A 37 2.34 -5.50 -8.53
CA SER A 37 3.16 -6.57 -9.10
C SER A 37 4.58 -6.42 -8.57
N VAL A 38 5.25 -7.56 -8.36
CA VAL A 38 6.62 -7.61 -7.84
C VAL A 38 7.48 -8.24 -8.91
N THR A 39 8.47 -7.50 -9.40
CA THR A 39 9.38 -7.99 -10.42
C THR A 39 10.81 -7.92 -9.90
N HIS A 40 11.67 -8.76 -10.46
CA HIS A 40 13.09 -8.70 -10.15
C HIS A 40 13.67 -7.50 -10.86
N HIS A 41 14.30 -6.59 -10.11
CA HIS A 41 14.76 -5.33 -10.66
C HIS A 41 15.69 -5.49 -11.87
N ARG A 42 16.64 -6.41 -11.77
CA ARG A 42 17.65 -6.56 -12.82
C ARG A 42 17.13 -7.29 -14.05
N SER A 43 16.43 -8.40 -13.84
CA SER A 43 15.98 -9.23 -14.96
C SER A 43 14.64 -8.78 -15.52
N GLY A 44 13.86 -8.05 -14.74
CA GLY A 44 12.49 -7.69 -15.13
C GLY A 44 11.50 -8.84 -15.01
N ASN A 45 11.95 -10.00 -14.51
CA ASN A 45 11.08 -11.17 -14.41
C ASN A 45 10.07 -10.99 -13.27
N LEU A 46 8.83 -11.34 -13.56
CA LEU A 46 7.76 -11.29 -12.56
C LEU A 46 8.00 -12.33 -11.47
N LYS A 47 7.95 -11.89 -10.22
CA LYS A 47 8.06 -12.78 -9.07
C LYS A 47 6.70 -13.13 -8.51
N GLY A 48 5.79 -12.18 -8.46
CA GLY A 48 4.47 -12.38 -7.90
C GLY A 48 3.72 -11.10 -7.69
N TYR A 49 2.81 -11.13 -6.73
CA TYR A 49 1.91 -10.01 -6.47
C TYR A 49 1.78 -9.80 -4.96
N GLU A 50 1.56 -8.57 -4.56
CA GLU A 50 1.26 -8.26 -3.16
C GLU A 50 -0.04 -7.48 -3.10
N VAL A 51 -0.92 -7.91 -2.21
CA VAL A 51 -2.15 -7.20 -1.89
C VAL A 51 -1.95 -6.62 -0.50
N VAL A 52 -2.16 -5.32 -0.37
CA VAL A 52 -1.80 -4.63 0.87
C VAL A 52 -2.90 -3.68 1.31
N VAL A 53 -2.95 -3.45 2.62
CA VAL A 53 -3.75 -2.39 3.22
C VAL A 53 -2.76 -1.33 3.68
N LEU A 54 -2.86 -0.15 3.08
CA LEU A 54 -1.96 0.95 3.39
C LEU A 54 -2.38 1.62 4.70
N THR A 55 -1.44 2.27 5.35
CA THR A 55 -1.74 3.06 6.55
C THR A 55 -1.32 4.50 6.33
N ASN A 56 -2.01 5.41 7.00
CA ASN A 56 -1.62 6.82 7.02
C ASN A 56 -0.73 7.04 8.24
N ILE A 57 0.44 7.60 7.99
CA ILE A 57 1.35 8.02 9.06
C ILE A 57 1.21 9.52 9.20
N GLU A 58 0.87 9.97 10.39
CA GLU A 58 0.71 11.40 10.65
C GLU A 58 2.08 12.09 10.61
N ASP A 59 2.06 13.38 10.28
CA ASP A 59 3.28 14.17 10.32
C ASP A 59 3.82 14.21 11.74
N LYS A 60 5.13 14.24 11.84
CA LYS A 60 5.79 14.22 13.15
C LYS A 60 7.19 14.82 13.04
N VAL A 61 7.77 15.13 14.20
CA VAL A 61 9.14 15.61 14.28
C VAL A 61 9.95 14.60 15.09
N ILE A 62 11.03 14.11 14.49
CA ILE A 62 11.96 13.19 15.15
C ILE A 62 13.32 13.84 15.15
N GLU A 63 13.87 14.07 16.34
CA GLU A 63 15.20 14.67 16.52
C GLU A 63 15.38 15.93 15.69
N GLY A 64 14.37 16.78 15.70
CA GLY A 64 14.42 18.05 14.97
C GLY A 64 14.13 17.95 13.49
N THR A 65 13.94 16.73 12.96
CA THR A 65 13.62 16.54 11.57
C THR A 65 12.13 16.36 11.38
N SER A 66 11.55 17.18 10.51
CA SER A 66 10.13 17.12 10.21
C SER A 66 9.86 16.04 9.18
N ILE A 67 8.94 15.14 9.50
CA ILE A 67 8.52 14.07 8.58
C ILE A 67 7.06 14.33 8.22
N PRO A 68 6.76 14.60 6.94
CA PRO A 68 5.39 14.90 6.55
C PRO A 68 4.49 13.68 6.64
N ALA A 69 3.19 13.93 6.77
CA ALA A 69 2.20 12.87 6.74
C ALA A 69 2.29 12.12 5.40
N HIS A 70 2.22 10.81 5.45
CA HIS A 70 2.35 10.00 4.23
C HIS A 70 1.66 8.67 4.38
N GLU A 71 1.37 8.05 3.24
CA GLU A 71 0.88 6.68 3.19
C GLU A 71 2.06 5.73 3.27
N GLN A 72 1.86 4.63 3.96
CA GLN A 72 2.94 3.68 4.19
C GLN A 72 2.53 2.28 3.77
N TYR A 73 3.43 1.63 3.03
CA TYR A 73 3.34 0.22 2.66
C TYR A 73 3.57 -0.62 3.92
N PRO A 74 2.86 -1.74 4.10
CA PRO A 74 3.06 -2.54 5.31
C PRO A 74 4.49 -3.08 5.41
N ALA A 75 5.02 -3.10 6.62
CA ALA A 75 6.31 -3.69 6.90
C ALA A 75 6.23 -5.21 6.77
N ASN A 76 7.39 -5.85 6.60
CA ASN A 76 7.43 -7.31 6.47
C ASN A 76 6.75 -8.01 7.64
N SER A 77 6.86 -7.45 8.84
CA SER A 77 6.25 -8.03 10.04
C SER A 77 4.72 -7.97 10.02
N GLN A 78 4.14 -7.17 9.12
CA GLN A 78 2.69 -7.04 9.00
C GLN A 78 2.09 -8.00 7.97
N PHE A 79 2.91 -8.76 7.26
CA PHE A 79 2.39 -9.69 6.26
C PHE A 79 1.64 -10.82 6.95
N GLY A 80 0.45 -11.12 6.41
CA GLY A 80 -0.54 -11.96 7.05
C GLY A 80 -1.64 -11.17 7.74
N ARG A 81 -1.41 -9.85 7.98
CA ARG A 81 -2.41 -8.96 8.61
C ARG A 81 -2.82 -7.83 7.70
N SER A 82 -1.85 -7.12 7.13
CA SER A 82 -2.12 -5.99 6.23
C SER A 82 -1.37 -6.10 4.92
N GLY A 83 -0.75 -7.23 4.67
CA GLY A 83 -0.12 -7.53 3.41
C GLY A 83 -0.13 -9.03 3.15
N TRP A 84 -0.29 -9.41 1.88
CA TRP A 84 -0.31 -10.81 1.47
C TRP A 84 0.43 -10.94 0.16
N TYR A 85 1.32 -11.94 0.08
CA TYR A 85 2.13 -12.17 -1.10
C TYR A 85 1.62 -13.41 -1.84
N TYR A 86 1.55 -13.33 -3.17
CA TYR A 86 1.14 -14.45 -4.04
C TYR A 86 2.20 -14.61 -5.11
N MET A 87 2.68 -15.83 -5.26
CA MET A 87 3.74 -16.12 -6.24
C MET A 87 3.23 -15.95 -7.66
N LYS A 88 4.18 -15.87 -8.60
CA LYS A 88 3.88 -15.88 -10.02
C LYS A 88 2.92 -17.02 -10.32
N GLY A 89 1.87 -16.72 -11.07
CA GLY A 89 0.80 -17.68 -11.34
C GLY A 89 -0.37 -17.58 -10.40
N GLY A 90 -0.21 -16.83 -9.29
CA GLY A 90 -1.27 -16.64 -8.31
C GLY A 90 -2.05 -15.36 -8.46
N GLU A 91 -2.08 -14.78 -9.65
CA GLU A 91 -2.77 -13.50 -9.88
C GLU A 91 -4.25 -13.58 -9.51
N GLY A 92 -4.90 -14.69 -9.86
CA GLY A 92 -6.32 -14.87 -9.52
C GLY A 92 -6.57 -14.87 -8.03
N MET A 93 -5.67 -15.48 -7.26
CA MET A 93 -5.78 -15.49 -5.81
C MET A 93 -5.55 -14.10 -5.24
N ALA A 94 -4.59 -13.37 -5.80
CA ALA A 94 -4.32 -12.00 -5.38
C ALA A 94 -5.55 -11.10 -5.64
N GLU A 95 -6.15 -11.24 -6.82
CA GLU A 95 -7.34 -10.45 -7.15
C GLU A 95 -8.51 -10.81 -6.25
N ALA A 96 -8.69 -12.08 -5.93
CA ALA A 96 -9.74 -12.52 -5.02
C ALA A 96 -9.54 -11.90 -3.63
N LYS A 97 -8.30 -11.85 -3.16
CA LYS A 97 -8.00 -11.22 -1.88
C LYS A 97 -8.27 -9.73 -1.91
N TYR A 98 -7.87 -9.08 -3.00
CA TYR A 98 -8.12 -7.65 -3.18
C TYR A 98 -9.62 -7.36 -3.12
N ASP A 99 -10.41 -8.13 -3.84
CA ASP A 99 -11.86 -7.94 -3.86
C ASP A 99 -12.50 -8.22 -2.50
N LEU A 100 -12.00 -9.22 -1.79
CA LEU A 100 -12.48 -9.53 -0.45
C LEU A 100 -12.23 -8.37 0.51
N LEU A 101 -11.06 -7.78 0.46
CA LEU A 101 -10.73 -6.64 1.32
C LEU A 101 -11.58 -5.43 0.99
N LYS A 102 -11.83 -5.18 -0.29
CA LYS A 102 -12.72 -4.10 -0.71
C LYS A 102 -14.13 -4.32 -0.18
N GLY A 103 -14.63 -5.55 -0.28
CA GLY A 103 -15.97 -5.88 0.22
C GLY A 103 -16.07 -5.67 1.72
N ASN A 104 -15.05 -6.07 2.47
CA ASN A 104 -15.03 -5.88 3.91
C ASN A 104 -15.01 -4.39 4.30
N ALA A 105 -14.24 -3.60 3.57
CA ALA A 105 -14.19 -2.16 3.82
C ALA A 105 -15.54 -1.52 3.56
N SER A 106 -16.21 -1.87 2.45
CA SER A 106 -17.54 -1.35 2.11
C SER A 106 -18.57 -1.76 3.16
N LYS A 107 -18.51 -2.99 3.65
CA LYS A 107 -19.43 -3.45 4.68
C LYS A 107 -19.27 -2.67 5.97
N ARG A 108 -18.03 -2.36 6.36
CA ARG A 108 -17.78 -1.56 7.56
C ARG A 108 -18.36 -0.17 7.44
N GLU A 109 -18.18 0.44 6.28
CA GLU A 109 -18.74 1.77 6.02
C GLU A 109 -20.27 1.72 6.04
N ALA A 110 -20.86 0.71 5.44
CA ALA A 110 -22.31 0.59 5.36
C ALA A 110 -22.94 0.33 6.73
N SER A 111 -22.20 -0.23 7.67
CA SER A 111 -22.73 -0.58 8.98
C SER A 111 -22.62 0.56 10.00
N VAL A 112 -22.04 1.67 9.64
CA VAL A 112 -21.89 2.81 10.55
C VAL A 112 -23.12 3.74 10.60
#